data_60b877f703b6f73bf3ae267baf311d85
#
_entry.id   60b877f703b6f73bf3ae267baf311d85
#
_cell.length_a   1.000
_cell.length_b   1.000
_cell.length_c   1.000
_cell.angle_alpha   90.00
_cell.angle_beta   90.00
_cell.angle_gamma   90.00
#
_symmetry.space_group_name_H-M   'P 1'
#
loop_
_entity.id
_entity.type
_entity.pdbx_description
1 polymer ?
#
loop_
_entity_poly.entity_id
_entity_poly.type
_entity_poly.pdbx_seq_one_letter_code
_entity_poly.pdbx_strand_id
1 'polypeptide(L)'
;MRKTLQKVMSFYLFLFLLPILLIKIPILAFGVDVPKQVDTQPVAYAANVTKEIPVVEESSPINVLLLFTHSHEAYHPIVKQVIGVNANYDPSTNITDTSDLITHHFQLNNAQVDLLQYDNMKEMKVTNRPFYQAYAAIRPVLQKQLNTKPYDLVLDIHRDSAKHKITTLESNNESFARIAFVVGAGHSNYKLNEAYAKALSAEVNKIVPNISRGVMTKTKDDGNGIYNQDLSSKSILIELGGIQNTQEEINRTLAVIAKAVSVVFENNTAT
;
A
#
# COMPACT_ATOMS: atom_id res chain seq x y z
N MET A 1 36.09 47.90 14.16
CA MET A 1 34.79 47.29 14.50
C MET A 1 33.55 47.97 13.87
N ARG A 2 33.37 49.29 13.99
CA ARG A 2 32.17 50.00 13.47
C ARG A 2 31.95 49.84 11.93
N LYS A 3 33.03 49.91 11.09
CA LYS A 3 32.97 49.76 9.65
C LYS A 3 32.64 48.32 9.17
N THR A 4 33.04 47.30 9.96
CA THR A 4 32.77 45.89 9.66
C THR A 4 31.31 45.56 9.97
N LEU A 5 30.78 46.09 11.09
CA LEU A 5 29.36 45.93 11.48
C LEU A 5 28.42 46.57 10.46
N GLN A 6 28.77 47.77 9.95
CA GLN A 6 28.01 48.43 8.89
C GLN A 6 27.95 47.63 7.58
N LYS A 7 29.06 47.00 7.18
CA LYS A 7 29.09 46.17 5.98
C LYS A 7 28.23 44.91 6.12
N VAL A 8 28.27 44.29 7.29
CA VAL A 8 27.44 43.12 7.59
C VAL A 8 25.95 43.49 7.61
N MET A 9 25.58 44.59 8.27
CA MET A 9 24.20 45.07 8.27
C MET A 9 23.71 45.42 6.85
N SER A 10 24.53 46.07 6.01
CA SER A 10 24.18 46.38 4.62
C SER A 10 23.98 45.13 3.78
N PHE A 11 24.77 44.09 4.00
CA PHE A 11 24.64 42.84 3.28
C PHE A 11 23.31 42.11 3.63
N TYR A 12 22.94 42.05 4.89
CA TYR A 12 21.65 41.46 5.32
C TYR A 12 20.45 42.30 4.86
N LEU A 13 20.56 43.62 4.87
CA LEU A 13 19.51 44.48 4.36
C LEU A 13 19.32 44.30 2.83
N PHE A 14 20.40 44.13 2.10
CA PHE A 14 20.36 43.83 0.67
C PHE A 14 19.71 42.47 0.38
N LEU A 15 20.05 41.43 1.14
CA LEU A 15 19.45 40.10 1.05
C LEU A 15 17.93 40.12 1.37
N PHE A 16 17.53 40.94 2.31
CA PHE A 16 16.10 41.07 2.69
C PHE A 16 15.27 41.83 1.65
N LEU A 17 15.91 42.81 0.93
CA LEU A 17 15.26 43.60 -0.09
C LEU A 17 15.30 42.95 -1.49
N LEU A 18 16.16 41.97 -1.70
CA LEU A 18 16.34 41.28 -2.98
C LEU A 18 15.05 40.66 -3.54
N PRO A 19 14.22 39.95 -2.73
CA PRO A 19 12.96 39.40 -3.21
C PRO A 19 11.96 40.48 -3.67
N ILE A 20 11.97 41.63 -3.01
CA ILE A 20 11.07 42.76 -3.32
C ILE A 20 11.49 43.44 -4.63
N LEU A 21 12.79 43.51 -4.90
CA LEU A 21 13.33 44.03 -6.14
C LEU A 21 13.07 43.12 -7.36
N LEU A 22 13.10 41.80 -7.14
CA LEU A 22 12.84 40.82 -8.20
C LEU A 22 11.35 40.79 -8.63
N ILE A 23 10.42 41.21 -7.78
CA ILE A 23 8.99 41.29 -8.11
C ILE A 23 8.69 42.47 -9.06
N LYS A 24 9.56 43.49 -9.13
CA LYS A 24 9.38 44.67 -9.97
C LYS A 24 10.11 44.65 -11.31
N ILE A 25 10.83 43.58 -11.61
CA ILE A 25 11.45 43.42 -12.95
C ILE A 25 10.35 42.88 -13.88
N PRO A 26 9.89 43.62 -14.91
CA PRO A 26 9.01 43.03 -15.91
C PRO A 26 9.78 41.90 -16.58
N ILE A 27 9.28 40.67 -16.40
CA ILE A 27 9.77 39.50 -17.12
C ILE A 27 9.54 39.82 -18.62
N LEU A 28 10.58 40.16 -19.33
CA LEU A 28 10.58 40.23 -20.80
C LEU A 28 10.16 38.81 -21.25
N ALA A 29 8.94 38.72 -21.73
CA ALA A 29 8.37 37.52 -22.26
C ALA A 29 9.26 37.02 -23.41
N PHE A 30 9.97 35.92 -23.19
CA PHE A 30 10.40 35.07 -24.28
C PHE A 30 9.13 34.62 -24.99
N GLY A 31 9.01 35.02 -26.28
CA GLY A 31 7.85 34.72 -27.07
C GLY A 31 7.58 33.22 -27.15
N VAL A 32 6.63 32.79 -26.36
CA VAL A 32 5.88 31.55 -26.60
C VAL A 32 4.71 32.00 -27.45
N ASP A 33 4.70 31.62 -28.73
CA ASP A 33 3.53 31.77 -29.59
C ASP A 33 2.33 31.12 -28.90
N VAL A 34 1.50 31.94 -28.28
CA VAL A 34 0.18 31.50 -27.80
C VAL A 34 -0.65 31.24 -29.06
N PRO A 35 -1.18 30.00 -29.25
CA PRO A 35 -2.10 29.74 -30.34
C PRO A 35 -3.24 30.73 -30.27
N LYS A 36 -3.55 31.43 -31.37
CA LYS A 36 -4.73 32.29 -31.45
C LYS A 36 -5.94 31.55 -30.91
N GLN A 37 -6.57 32.16 -29.91
CA GLN A 37 -7.85 31.76 -29.39
C GLN A 37 -8.83 31.68 -30.55
N VAL A 38 -9.20 30.47 -30.92
CA VAL A 38 -10.29 30.25 -31.86
C VAL A 38 -11.55 30.65 -31.10
N ASP A 39 -12.19 31.70 -31.61
CA ASP A 39 -13.49 32.19 -31.11
C ASP A 39 -14.54 31.10 -31.40
N THR A 40 -14.67 30.13 -30.51
CA THR A 40 -15.73 29.14 -30.52
C THR A 40 -16.93 29.76 -29.85
N GLN A 41 -17.80 30.40 -30.63
CA GLN A 41 -19.14 30.67 -30.17
C GLN A 41 -19.75 29.34 -29.64
N PRO A 42 -20.42 29.35 -28.49
CA PRO A 42 -21.10 28.17 -28.00
C PRO A 42 -22.26 27.86 -28.97
N VAL A 43 -22.07 26.85 -29.80
CA VAL A 43 -23.17 26.26 -30.56
C VAL A 43 -24.05 25.55 -29.53
N ALA A 44 -25.13 26.21 -29.16
CA ALA A 44 -26.17 25.60 -28.36
C ALA A 44 -26.82 24.47 -29.19
N TYR A 45 -26.32 23.25 -29.06
CA TYR A 45 -27.04 22.07 -29.46
C TYR A 45 -28.15 21.84 -28.44
N ALA A 46 -29.29 22.44 -28.68
CA ALA A 46 -30.55 21.99 -28.11
C ALA A 46 -30.92 20.67 -28.80
N ALA A 47 -30.25 19.60 -28.47
CA ALA A 47 -30.69 18.26 -28.73
C ALA A 47 -31.50 17.82 -27.54
N ASN A 48 -32.81 17.72 -27.67
CA ASN A 48 -33.68 16.91 -26.84
C ASN A 48 -33.27 15.45 -26.97
N VAL A 49 -32.19 15.06 -26.35
CA VAL A 49 -31.85 13.68 -26.08
C VAL A 49 -32.04 13.50 -24.57
N THR A 50 -33.28 13.25 -24.17
CA THR A 50 -33.58 12.52 -22.94
C THR A 50 -33.14 11.07 -23.14
N LYS A 51 -31.83 10.88 -23.36
CA LYS A 51 -31.21 9.61 -23.09
C LYS A 51 -30.91 9.69 -21.60
N GLU A 52 -31.67 8.97 -20.81
CA GLU A 52 -31.34 8.68 -19.43
C GLU A 52 -29.89 8.20 -19.47
N ILE A 53 -29.00 9.04 -18.97
CA ILE A 53 -27.63 8.60 -18.67
C ILE A 53 -27.85 7.51 -17.63
N PRO A 54 -27.52 6.24 -17.89
CA PRO A 54 -27.65 5.22 -16.89
C PRO A 54 -26.88 5.76 -15.65
N VAL A 55 -27.61 5.94 -14.54
CA VAL A 55 -26.99 6.20 -13.24
C VAL A 55 -26.12 4.97 -13.01
N VAL A 56 -24.82 5.12 -13.22
CA VAL A 56 -23.85 4.13 -12.77
C VAL A 56 -24.02 4.17 -11.26
N GLU A 57 -24.72 3.19 -10.68
CA GLU A 57 -24.73 3.00 -9.24
C GLU A 57 -23.27 2.91 -8.84
N GLU A 58 -22.78 3.93 -8.13
CA GLU A 58 -21.46 3.87 -7.53
C GLU A 58 -21.48 2.67 -6.57
N SER A 59 -20.73 1.63 -6.91
CA SER A 59 -20.61 0.46 -6.06
C SER A 59 -20.08 0.92 -4.70
N SER A 60 -20.68 0.43 -3.61
CA SER A 60 -20.19 0.73 -2.26
C SER A 60 -18.71 0.37 -2.16
N PRO A 61 -17.91 1.20 -1.50
CA PRO A 61 -16.47 0.93 -1.37
C PRO A 61 -16.23 -0.39 -0.62
N ILE A 62 -15.20 -1.12 -1.05
CA ILE A 62 -14.74 -2.35 -0.38
C ILE A 62 -14.12 -1.96 0.96
N ASN A 63 -14.63 -2.48 2.07
CA ASN A 63 -14.09 -2.22 3.41
C ASN A 63 -12.95 -3.19 3.73
N VAL A 64 -11.75 -2.69 3.86
CA VAL A 64 -10.53 -3.49 4.12
C VAL A 64 -10.01 -3.20 5.51
N LEU A 65 -9.77 -4.24 6.31
CA LEU A 65 -8.97 -4.15 7.53
C LEU A 65 -7.53 -4.56 7.21
N LEU A 66 -6.61 -3.62 7.36
CA LEU A 66 -5.17 -3.85 7.19
C LEU A 66 -4.50 -4.08 8.54
N LEU A 67 -3.68 -5.11 8.64
CA LEU A 67 -2.85 -5.37 9.82
C LEU A 67 -1.47 -5.91 9.44
N PHE A 68 -0.58 -5.91 10.43
CA PHE A 68 0.79 -6.41 10.33
C PHE A 68 1.11 -7.26 11.57
N THR A 69 0.87 -8.56 11.50
CA THR A 69 1.14 -9.46 12.64
C THR A 69 2.61 -9.43 13.04
N HIS A 70 3.53 -9.37 12.07
CA HIS A 70 4.96 -9.19 12.31
C HIS A 70 5.39 -7.73 12.02
N SER A 71 4.86 -6.78 12.79
CA SER A 71 4.97 -5.34 12.56
C SER A 71 6.39 -4.79 12.39
N HIS A 72 7.43 -5.47 12.87
CA HIS A 72 8.82 -5.04 12.74
C HIS A 72 9.58 -5.72 11.60
N GLU A 73 8.94 -6.52 10.74
CA GLU A 73 9.60 -7.00 9.52
C GLU A 73 10.11 -5.84 8.68
N ALA A 74 11.30 -5.99 8.09
CA ALA A 74 11.93 -4.88 7.39
C ALA A 74 12.57 -5.30 6.07
N TYR A 75 12.65 -4.34 5.14
CA TYR A 75 13.31 -4.50 3.85
C TYR A 75 14.71 -3.89 3.90
N HIS A 76 15.74 -4.66 3.56
CA HIS A 76 17.13 -4.23 3.63
C HIS A 76 17.42 -2.92 2.90
N PRO A 77 16.97 -2.70 1.63
CA PRO A 77 17.24 -1.44 0.93
C PRO A 77 16.65 -0.23 1.65
N ILE A 78 15.43 -0.38 2.20
CA ILE A 78 14.71 0.71 2.87
C ILE A 78 15.39 1.03 4.22
N VAL A 79 15.62 0.01 5.05
CA VAL A 79 16.29 0.20 6.35
C VAL A 79 17.70 0.75 6.17
N LYS A 80 18.47 0.23 5.21
CA LYS A 80 19.83 0.71 4.94
C LYS A 80 19.85 2.18 4.55
N GLN A 81 18.87 2.65 3.80
CA GLN A 81 18.76 4.07 3.42
C GLN A 81 18.53 4.97 4.65
N VAL A 82 17.77 4.50 5.64
CA VAL A 82 17.38 5.29 6.83
C VAL A 82 18.42 5.20 7.94
N ILE A 83 18.86 3.99 8.30
CA ILE A 83 19.75 3.76 9.45
C ILE A 83 21.18 3.32 9.09
N GLY A 84 21.50 3.21 7.79
CA GLY A 84 22.86 2.92 7.29
C GLY A 84 23.27 1.44 7.30
N VAL A 85 22.46 0.53 7.87
CA VAL A 85 22.75 -0.91 7.98
C VAL A 85 21.57 -1.76 7.53
N ASN A 86 21.85 -3.00 7.11
CA ASN A 86 20.76 -3.95 6.81
C ASN A 86 20.21 -4.55 8.11
N ALA A 87 18.89 -4.61 8.20
CA ALA A 87 18.20 -5.31 9.28
C ALA A 87 17.00 -6.09 8.73
N ASN A 88 16.79 -7.30 9.26
CA ASN A 88 15.60 -8.11 8.94
C ASN A 88 14.36 -7.63 9.69
N TYR A 89 14.57 -7.01 10.85
CA TYR A 89 13.57 -6.49 11.76
C TYR A 89 14.05 -5.16 12.30
N ASP A 90 13.23 -4.14 12.27
CA ASP A 90 13.53 -2.83 12.83
C ASP A 90 12.28 -2.19 13.45
N PRO A 91 12.36 -1.64 14.68
CA PRO A 91 11.18 -1.06 15.35
C PRO A 91 10.74 0.30 14.77
N SER A 92 11.60 0.95 13.98
CA SER A 92 11.38 2.32 13.49
C SER A 92 11.17 2.40 11.99
N THR A 93 11.79 1.48 11.21
CA THR A 93 11.73 1.43 9.75
C THR A 93 11.40 0.02 9.34
N ASN A 94 10.14 -0.22 9.05
CA ASN A 94 9.63 -1.58 8.88
C ASN A 94 8.45 -1.65 7.91
N ILE A 95 7.84 -2.81 7.83
CA ILE A 95 6.75 -3.09 6.90
C ILE A 95 5.51 -2.21 7.13
N THR A 96 5.30 -1.69 8.33
CA THR A 96 4.17 -0.80 8.62
C THR A 96 4.26 0.53 7.87
N ASP A 97 5.47 0.94 7.44
CA ASP A 97 5.68 2.12 6.60
C ASP A 97 5.02 1.99 5.22
N THR A 98 4.64 0.77 4.82
CA THR A 98 3.89 0.54 3.57
C THR A 98 2.40 0.87 3.69
N SER A 99 1.88 1.12 4.89
CA SER A 99 0.44 1.35 5.14
C SER A 99 -0.15 2.51 4.34
N ASP A 100 0.59 3.61 4.20
CA ASP A 100 0.14 4.77 3.43
C ASP A 100 0.07 4.47 1.93
N LEU A 101 1.06 3.73 1.40
CA LEU A 101 1.06 3.28 0.01
C LEU A 101 -0.10 2.31 -0.26
N ILE A 102 -0.34 1.36 0.65
CA ILE A 102 -1.48 0.44 0.56
C ILE A 102 -2.78 1.24 0.54
N THR A 103 -2.98 2.11 1.51
CA THR A 103 -4.18 2.94 1.61
C THR A 103 -4.42 3.76 0.35
N HIS A 104 -3.38 4.41 -0.16
CA HIS A 104 -3.45 5.20 -1.39
C HIS A 104 -3.90 4.37 -2.60
N HIS A 105 -3.24 3.23 -2.88
CA HIS A 105 -3.59 2.39 -4.02
C HIS A 105 -4.98 1.77 -3.90
N PHE A 106 -5.38 1.39 -2.68
CA PHE A 106 -6.71 0.84 -2.44
C PHE A 106 -7.80 1.89 -2.64
N GLN A 107 -7.62 3.13 -2.16
CA GLN A 107 -8.54 4.24 -2.39
C GLN A 107 -8.72 4.55 -3.88
N LEU A 108 -7.65 4.50 -4.68
CA LEU A 108 -7.71 4.65 -6.14
C LEU A 108 -8.53 3.53 -6.83
N ASN A 109 -8.80 2.43 -6.13
CA ASN A 109 -9.54 1.26 -6.61
C ASN A 109 -10.83 1.02 -5.81
N ASN A 110 -11.51 2.09 -5.38
CA ASN A 110 -12.79 2.06 -4.66
C ASN A 110 -12.78 1.17 -3.41
N ALA A 111 -11.69 1.18 -2.64
CA ALA A 111 -11.59 0.47 -1.38
C ALA A 111 -11.22 1.41 -0.24
N GLN A 112 -11.87 1.28 0.90
CA GLN A 112 -11.59 2.01 2.13
C GLN A 112 -10.76 1.12 3.07
N VAL A 113 -9.61 1.60 3.51
CA VAL A 113 -8.69 0.86 4.38
C VAL A 113 -8.74 1.41 5.80
N ASP A 114 -9.05 0.54 6.75
CA ASP A 114 -8.85 0.77 8.18
C ASP A 114 -7.55 0.06 8.60
N LEU A 115 -6.59 0.81 9.07
CA LEU A 115 -5.37 0.24 9.65
C LEU A 115 -5.61 -0.16 11.11
N LEU A 116 -5.33 -1.42 11.46
CA LEU A 116 -5.27 -1.86 12.85
C LEU A 116 -4.06 -1.20 13.52
N GLN A 117 -4.31 -0.12 14.27
CA GLN A 117 -3.30 0.69 14.97
C GLN A 117 -2.74 -0.09 16.16
N TYR A 118 -1.89 -1.09 15.89
CA TYR A 118 -1.32 -1.94 16.93
C TYR A 118 0.07 -2.47 16.55
N ASP A 119 1.09 -2.04 17.26
CA ASP A 119 2.44 -2.55 17.10
C ASP A 119 2.63 -3.84 17.92
N ASN A 120 2.30 -4.97 17.28
CA ASN A 120 2.31 -6.28 17.91
C ASN A 120 3.70 -6.69 18.43
N MET A 121 4.76 -6.40 17.66
CA MET A 121 6.11 -6.79 18.05
C MET A 121 6.63 -5.98 19.24
N LYS A 122 6.27 -4.70 19.34
CA LYS A 122 6.56 -3.87 20.51
C LYS A 122 5.85 -4.40 21.76
N GLU A 123 4.57 -4.70 21.67
CA GLU A 123 3.77 -5.24 22.78
C GLU A 123 4.28 -6.61 23.23
N MET A 124 4.66 -7.48 22.29
CA MET A 124 5.26 -8.76 22.60
C MET A 124 6.60 -8.60 23.34
N LYS A 125 7.41 -7.63 22.97
CA LYS A 125 8.67 -7.30 23.67
C LYS A 125 8.37 -6.83 25.11
N VAL A 126 7.41 -5.94 25.31
CA VAL A 126 7.01 -5.44 26.63
C VAL A 126 6.46 -6.55 27.51
N THR A 127 5.70 -7.49 26.95
CA THR A 127 5.10 -8.60 27.67
C THR A 127 5.96 -9.86 27.70
N ASN A 128 7.21 -9.76 27.19
CA ASN A 128 8.17 -10.87 27.12
C ASN A 128 7.63 -12.14 26.44
N ARG A 129 6.83 -11.97 25.37
CA ARG A 129 6.28 -13.08 24.59
C ARG A 129 7.28 -13.50 23.50
N PRO A 130 7.50 -14.80 23.29
CA PRO A 130 8.37 -15.30 22.23
C PRO A 130 7.73 -15.12 20.84
N PHE A 131 8.55 -14.99 19.81
CA PHE A 131 8.14 -14.69 18.42
C PHE A 131 7.03 -15.61 17.87
N TYR A 132 7.07 -16.91 18.18
CA TYR A 132 6.06 -17.86 17.72
C TYR A 132 4.63 -17.59 18.27
N GLN A 133 4.50 -16.73 19.28
CA GLN A 133 3.20 -16.31 19.83
C GLN A 133 2.62 -15.07 19.16
N ALA A 134 3.19 -14.55 18.06
CA ALA A 134 2.76 -13.31 17.43
C ALA A 134 1.27 -13.33 17.05
N TYR A 135 0.77 -14.42 16.48
CA TYR A 135 -0.65 -14.56 16.13
C TYR A 135 -1.55 -14.63 17.37
N ALA A 136 -1.11 -15.29 18.43
CA ALA A 136 -1.84 -15.32 19.69
C ALA A 136 -1.84 -13.95 20.41
N ALA A 137 -0.78 -13.18 20.25
CA ALA A 137 -0.66 -11.85 20.87
C ALA A 137 -1.61 -10.83 20.24
N ILE A 138 -1.67 -10.75 18.91
CA ILE A 138 -2.54 -9.81 18.19
C ILE A 138 -4.02 -10.22 18.19
N ARG A 139 -4.32 -11.51 18.36
CA ARG A 139 -5.68 -12.08 18.23
C ARG A 139 -6.76 -11.32 19.01
N PRO A 140 -6.61 -10.98 20.30
CA PRO A 140 -7.66 -10.26 21.05
C PRO A 140 -7.97 -8.88 20.47
N VAL A 141 -6.94 -8.17 19.97
CA VAL A 141 -7.08 -6.85 19.36
C VAL A 141 -7.77 -6.96 18.02
N LEU A 142 -7.37 -7.93 17.19
CA LEU A 142 -8.01 -8.22 15.90
C LEU A 142 -9.49 -8.61 16.09
N GLN A 143 -9.82 -9.49 17.03
CA GLN A 143 -11.21 -9.85 17.35
C GLN A 143 -12.05 -8.65 17.76
N LYS A 144 -11.49 -7.78 18.62
CA LYS A 144 -12.17 -6.54 19.01
C LYS A 144 -12.45 -5.65 17.81
N GLN A 145 -11.48 -5.47 16.91
CA GLN A 145 -11.64 -4.67 15.70
C GLN A 145 -12.72 -5.26 14.77
N LEU A 146 -12.70 -6.56 14.52
CA LEU A 146 -13.68 -7.25 13.68
C LEU A 146 -15.11 -7.13 14.19
N ASN A 147 -15.31 -6.90 15.49
CA ASN A 147 -16.62 -6.68 16.09
C ASN A 147 -17.14 -5.23 15.95
N THR A 148 -16.33 -4.28 15.42
CA THR A 148 -16.75 -2.89 15.30
C THR A 148 -17.63 -2.63 14.07
N LYS A 149 -17.31 -3.27 12.96
CA LYS A 149 -18.06 -3.21 11.70
C LYS A 149 -17.71 -4.40 10.81
N PRO A 150 -18.53 -4.71 9.79
CA PRO A 150 -18.18 -5.73 8.80
C PRO A 150 -17.02 -5.26 7.90
N TYR A 151 -16.14 -6.19 7.56
CA TYR A 151 -15.06 -6.01 6.59
C TYR A 151 -15.23 -6.99 5.43
N ASP A 152 -15.00 -6.50 4.22
CA ASP A 152 -15.02 -7.31 3.00
C ASP A 152 -13.72 -8.05 2.78
N LEU A 153 -12.62 -7.53 3.32
CA LEU A 153 -11.29 -8.15 3.29
C LEU A 153 -10.55 -7.85 4.59
N VAL A 154 -9.89 -8.85 5.16
CA VAL A 154 -8.90 -8.70 6.25
C VAL A 154 -7.55 -9.05 5.67
N LEU A 155 -6.63 -8.09 5.62
CA LEU A 155 -5.36 -8.19 4.93
C LEU A 155 -4.20 -8.12 5.93
N ASP A 156 -3.52 -9.26 6.14
CA ASP A 156 -2.31 -9.34 6.95
C ASP A 156 -1.08 -9.32 6.02
N ILE A 157 -0.31 -8.24 6.08
CA ILE A 157 0.84 -8.06 5.20
C ILE A 157 2.12 -8.46 5.92
N HIS A 158 2.88 -9.31 5.25
CA HIS A 158 4.17 -9.85 5.65
C HIS A 158 5.20 -9.63 4.55
N ARG A 159 6.44 -9.92 4.85
CA ARG A 159 7.56 -9.93 3.94
C ARG A 159 8.26 -11.30 4.03
N ASP A 160 8.47 -11.96 2.89
CA ASP A 160 9.14 -13.26 2.83
C ASP A 160 10.65 -13.15 3.17
N SER A 161 11.19 -14.17 3.79
CA SER A 161 12.63 -14.34 4.01
C SER A 161 13.40 -14.85 2.78
N ALA A 162 12.68 -15.21 1.70
CA ALA A 162 13.28 -15.78 0.49
C ALA A 162 14.20 -14.78 -0.22
N LYS A 163 15.16 -15.32 -0.98
CA LYS A 163 16.17 -14.56 -1.72
C LYS A 163 15.54 -13.70 -2.81
N HIS A 164 16.17 -12.55 -3.14
CA HIS A 164 15.76 -11.60 -4.18
C HIS A 164 15.37 -12.27 -5.51
N LYS A 165 16.18 -13.21 -5.99
CA LYS A 165 15.87 -13.98 -7.23
C LYS A 165 14.49 -14.66 -7.22
N ILE A 166 13.98 -15.03 -6.04
CA ILE A 166 12.67 -15.68 -5.88
C ILE A 166 11.55 -14.65 -5.74
N THR A 167 11.86 -13.54 -5.09
CA THR A 167 10.89 -12.52 -4.68
C THR A 167 10.83 -11.30 -5.60
N THR A 168 11.59 -11.28 -6.69
CA THR A 168 11.58 -10.21 -7.69
C THR A 168 11.24 -10.76 -9.07
N LEU A 169 10.47 -10.00 -9.83
CA LEU A 169 10.09 -10.25 -11.22
C LEU A 169 10.49 -9.04 -12.07
N GLU A 170 11.20 -9.30 -13.16
CA GLU A 170 11.40 -8.32 -14.23
C GLU A 170 10.32 -8.52 -15.30
N SER A 171 9.59 -7.46 -15.62
CA SER A 171 8.55 -7.45 -16.64
C SER A 171 8.45 -6.08 -17.30
N ASN A 172 8.49 -6.01 -18.63
CA ASN A 172 8.39 -4.79 -19.43
C ASN A 172 9.36 -3.66 -18.98
N ASN A 173 10.61 -4.01 -18.69
CA ASN A 173 11.66 -3.12 -18.17
C ASN A 173 11.38 -2.51 -16.79
N GLU A 174 10.47 -3.09 -16.05
CA GLU A 174 10.19 -2.74 -14.65
C GLU A 174 10.37 -3.95 -13.75
N SER A 175 10.86 -3.73 -12.53
CA SER A 175 10.97 -4.76 -11.51
C SER A 175 9.80 -4.67 -10.53
N PHE A 176 9.30 -5.82 -10.11
CA PHE A 176 8.17 -5.98 -9.18
C PHE A 176 8.56 -6.88 -8.00
N ALA A 177 8.10 -6.56 -6.82
CA ALA A 177 8.12 -7.48 -5.69
C ALA A 177 7.10 -8.61 -5.95
N ARG A 178 7.57 -9.87 -6.06
CA ARG A 178 6.65 -11.01 -6.22
C ARG A 178 5.92 -11.32 -4.93
N ILE A 179 4.67 -11.70 -5.05
CA ILE A 179 3.82 -11.99 -3.90
C ILE A 179 3.53 -13.49 -3.78
N ALA A 180 3.32 -13.93 -2.54
CA ALA A 180 2.75 -15.23 -2.25
C ALA A 180 1.59 -15.08 -1.29
N PHE A 181 0.57 -15.90 -1.45
CA PHE A 181 -0.59 -15.95 -0.57
C PHE A 181 -0.41 -17.12 0.40
N VAL A 182 -0.64 -16.91 1.68
CA VAL A 182 -0.53 -17.96 2.70
C VAL A 182 -1.91 -18.25 3.29
N VAL A 183 -2.28 -19.52 3.30
CA VAL A 183 -3.54 -20.00 3.87
C VAL A 183 -3.26 -21.03 4.95
N GLY A 184 -3.80 -20.81 6.15
CA GLY A 184 -3.70 -21.71 7.27
C GLY A 184 -4.79 -22.79 7.21
N ALA A 185 -4.40 -24.05 6.99
CA ALA A 185 -5.34 -25.19 6.92
C ALA A 185 -5.74 -25.79 8.28
N GLY A 186 -5.29 -25.18 9.37
CA GLY A 186 -5.53 -25.67 10.72
C GLY A 186 -6.91 -25.34 11.33
N HIS A 187 -7.85 -24.82 10.54
CA HIS A 187 -9.22 -24.53 10.96
C HIS A 187 -10.26 -25.01 9.93
N SER A 188 -11.52 -25.18 10.35
CA SER A 188 -12.56 -25.82 9.52
C SER A 188 -12.91 -25.06 8.23
N ASN A 189 -12.88 -23.74 8.28
CA ASN A 189 -13.36 -22.87 7.17
C ASN A 189 -12.26 -22.41 6.22
N TYR A 190 -11.03 -22.94 6.31
CA TYR A 190 -9.89 -22.49 5.53
C TYR A 190 -10.09 -22.53 4.00
N LYS A 191 -11.00 -23.40 3.52
CA LYS A 191 -11.31 -23.48 2.08
C LYS A 191 -11.90 -22.20 1.53
N LEU A 192 -12.58 -21.39 2.33
CA LEU A 192 -13.09 -20.10 1.91
C LEU A 192 -11.94 -19.09 1.75
N ASN A 193 -11.00 -19.05 2.71
CA ASN A 193 -9.80 -18.22 2.58
C ASN A 193 -8.96 -18.65 1.36
N GLU A 194 -8.84 -19.98 1.15
CA GLU A 194 -8.11 -20.52 -0.01
C GLU A 194 -8.74 -20.12 -1.34
N ALA A 195 -10.06 -20.10 -1.43
CA ALA A 195 -10.77 -19.67 -2.64
C ALA A 195 -10.48 -18.21 -2.98
N TYR A 196 -10.57 -17.29 -1.99
CA TYR A 196 -10.22 -15.88 -2.19
C TYR A 196 -8.74 -15.68 -2.52
N ALA A 197 -7.83 -16.38 -1.84
CA ALA A 197 -6.39 -16.34 -2.13
C ALA A 197 -6.09 -16.79 -3.57
N LYS A 198 -6.75 -17.86 -4.05
CA LYS A 198 -6.63 -18.35 -5.43
C LYS A 198 -7.19 -17.35 -6.45
N ALA A 199 -8.34 -16.74 -6.16
CA ALA A 199 -8.94 -15.72 -7.02
C ALA A 199 -8.02 -14.50 -7.16
N LEU A 200 -7.48 -13.99 -6.05
CA LEU A 200 -6.52 -12.88 -6.08
C LEU A 200 -5.22 -13.27 -6.78
N SER A 201 -4.68 -14.47 -6.52
CA SER A 201 -3.48 -14.97 -7.20
C SER A 201 -3.66 -15.06 -8.72
N ALA A 202 -4.83 -15.48 -9.17
CA ALA A 202 -5.17 -15.52 -10.59
C ALA A 202 -5.29 -14.11 -11.17
N GLU A 203 -5.94 -13.17 -10.45
CA GLU A 203 -6.19 -11.82 -10.94
C GLU A 203 -4.92 -10.99 -11.03
N VAL A 204 -4.02 -11.03 -10.02
CA VAL A 204 -2.73 -10.34 -10.12
C VAL A 204 -1.88 -10.88 -11.27
N ASN A 205 -1.96 -12.17 -11.60
CA ASN A 205 -1.25 -12.76 -12.74
C ASN A 205 -1.86 -12.41 -14.10
N LYS A 206 -3.12 -11.99 -14.17
CA LYS A 206 -3.69 -11.41 -15.40
C LYS A 206 -3.14 -10.00 -15.64
N ILE A 207 -2.95 -9.21 -14.58
CA ILE A 207 -2.42 -7.85 -14.66
C ILE A 207 -0.92 -7.87 -14.97
N VAL A 208 -0.13 -8.61 -14.19
CA VAL A 208 1.30 -8.81 -14.40
C VAL A 208 1.60 -10.32 -14.35
N PRO A 209 1.85 -10.97 -15.51
CA PRO A 209 2.10 -12.41 -15.55
C PRO A 209 3.28 -12.84 -14.68
N ASN A 210 3.09 -13.87 -13.87
CA ASN A 210 4.08 -14.45 -12.94
C ASN A 210 4.43 -13.58 -11.71
N ILE A 211 3.71 -12.52 -11.42
CA ILE A 211 3.91 -11.73 -10.20
C ILE A 211 3.55 -12.52 -8.94
N SER A 212 2.51 -13.37 -9.02
CA SER A 212 2.18 -14.29 -7.94
C SER A 212 3.06 -15.54 -7.98
N ARG A 213 3.56 -15.93 -6.82
CA ARG A 213 4.22 -17.24 -6.58
C ARG A 213 3.21 -18.33 -6.19
N GLY A 214 1.91 -18.01 -6.22
CA GLY A 214 0.82 -18.91 -5.91
C GLY A 214 0.34 -18.84 -4.47
N VAL A 215 -0.49 -19.83 -4.11
CA VAL A 215 -1.08 -20.00 -2.79
C VAL A 215 -0.36 -21.13 -2.06
N MET A 216 0.18 -20.82 -0.89
CA MET A 216 0.83 -21.77 0.00
C MET A 216 -0.12 -22.15 1.13
N THR A 217 -0.61 -23.37 1.11
CA THR A 217 -1.43 -23.91 2.20
C THR A 217 -0.52 -24.47 3.28
N LYS A 218 -0.66 -23.97 4.52
CA LYS A 218 0.17 -24.30 5.66
C LYS A 218 -0.64 -25.00 6.74
N THR A 219 -0.07 -26.04 7.32
CA THR A 219 -0.61 -26.78 8.47
C THR A 219 0.14 -26.40 9.74
N LYS A 220 -0.22 -26.99 10.88
CA LYS A 220 0.50 -26.82 12.15
C LYS A 220 1.94 -27.35 12.09
N ASP A 221 2.23 -28.26 11.17
CA ASP A 221 3.58 -28.77 10.96
C ASP A 221 4.49 -27.78 10.22
N ASP A 222 3.87 -26.80 9.53
CA ASP A 222 4.56 -25.77 8.75
C ASP A 222 4.68 -24.43 9.48
N GLY A 223 4.23 -24.32 10.72
CA GLY A 223 4.23 -23.10 11.52
C GLY A 223 2.97 -22.89 12.34
N ASN A 224 2.40 -21.67 12.37
CA ASN A 224 1.17 -21.41 13.13
C ASN A 224 -0.03 -22.22 12.61
N GLY A 225 -0.14 -22.37 11.29
CA GLY A 225 -1.15 -23.18 10.61
C GLY A 225 -2.57 -22.61 10.61
N ILE A 226 -2.85 -21.51 11.31
CA ILE A 226 -4.17 -20.86 11.40
C ILE A 226 -4.09 -19.39 10.96
N TYR A 227 -3.05 -18.66 11.43
CA TYR A 227 -2.78 -17.26 11.05
C TYR A 227 -3.96 -16.31 11.36
N ASN A 228 -4.75 -16.59 12.40
CA ASN A 228 -6.00 -15.89 12.73
C ASN A 228 -7.05 -15.85 11.59
N GLN A 229 -6.87 -16.62 10.52
CA GLN A 229 -7.79 -16.68 9.39
C GLN A 229 -9.12 -17.36 9.73
N ASP A 230 -9.18 -18.06 10.84
CA ASP A 230 -10.42 -18.59 11.42
C ASP A 230 -11.39 -17.50 11.90
N LEU A 231 -10.93 -16.26 12.06
CA LEU A 231 -11.74 -15.12 12.49
C LEU A 231 -12.56 -14.50 11.35
N SER A 232 -12.15 -14.69 10.11
CA SER A 232 -12.86 -14.22 8.92
C SER A 232 -12.57 -15.12 7.72
N SER A 233 -13.61 -15.55 7.01
CA SER A 233 -13.48 -16.30 5.76
C SER A 233 -12.85 -15.49 4.63
N LYS A 234 -12.79 -14.17 4.78
CA LYS A 234 -12.18 -13.20 3.85
C LYS A 234 -10.83 -12.69 4.38
N SER A 235 -10.17 -13.43 5.28
CA SER A 235 -8.84 -13.10 5.77
C SER A 235 -7.76 -13.69 4.87
N ILE A 236 -6.83 -12.86 4.43
CA ILE A 236 -5.75 -13.21 3.50
C ILE A 236 -4.42 -12.72 4.07
N LEU A 237 -3.42 -13.61 4.09
CA LEU A 237 -2.04 -13.26 4.39
C LEU A 237 -1.27 -13.17 3.09
N ILE A 238 -0.57 -12.06 2.88
CA ILE A 238 0.29 -11.83 1.71
C ILE A 238 1.74 -11.65 2.16
N GLU A 239 2.61 -12.46 1.60
CA GLU A 239 4.06 -12.21 1.58
C GLU A 239 4.35 -11.23 0.45
N LEU A 240 4.55 -9.96 0.78
CA LEU A 240 4.82 -8.87 -0.15
C LEU A 240 6.32 -8.78 -0.43
N GLY A 241 6.77 -9.47 -1.49
CA GLY A 241 8.19 -9.57 -1.80
C GLY A 241 9.01 -10.28 -0.72
N GLY A 242 10.29 -9.96 -0.66
CA GLY A 242 11.24 -10.48 0.33
C GLY A 242 12.18 -9.39 0.85
N ILE A 243 13.08 -9.77 1.74
CA ILE A 243 13.96 -8.83 2.48
C ILE A 243 14.79 -7.88 1.62
N GLN A 244 14.99 -8.18 0.35
CA GLN A 244 15.86 -7.41 -0.55
C GLN A 244 15.08 -6.55 -1.57
N ASN A 245 13.74 -6.58 -1.54
CA ASN A 245 12.94 -5.76 -2.45
C ASN A 245 13.03 -4.28 -2.08
N THR A 246 13.02 -3.43 -3.11
CA THR A 246 13.06 -1.98 -2.99
C THR A 246 11.67 -1.39 -2.79
N GLN A 247 11.62 -0.14 -2.36
CA GLN A 247 10.36 0.59 -2.20
C GLN A 247 9.60 0.73 -3.53
N GLU A 248 10.31 0.92 -4.65
CA GLU A 248 9.71 1.05 -5.98
C GLU A 248 9.08 -0.27 -6.44
N GLU A 249 9.76 -1.41 -6.20
CA GLU A 249 9.22 -2.74 -6.51
C GLU A 249 7.95 -3.03 -5.69
N ILE A 250 7.97 -2.69 -4.40
CA ILE A 250 6.83 -2.82 -3.48
C ILE A 250 5.67 -1.93 -3.95
N ASN A 251 5.94 -0.66 -4.24
CA ASN A 251 4.93 0.31 -4.67
C ASN A 251 4.21 -0.14 -5.95
N ARG A 252 4.96 -0.60 -6.98
CA ARG A 252 4.36 -1.15 -8.21
C ARG A 252 3.48 -2.36 -7.93
N THR A 253 3.94 -3.25 -7.07
CA THR A 253 3.19 -4.46 -6.70
C THR A 253 1.92 -4.15 -5.92
N LEU A 254 1.94 -3.15 -5.03
CA LEU A 254 0.76 -2.69 -4.30
C LEU A 254 -0.34 -2.15 -5.21
N ALA A 255 0.03 -1.43 -6.29
CA ALA A 255 -0.92 -1.01 -7.31
C ALA A 255 -1.62 -2.20 -7.99
N VAL A 256 -0.86 -3.27 -8.29
CA VAL A 256 -1.40 -4.51 -8.87
C VAL A 256 -2.33 -5.22 -7.89
N ILE A 257 -1.96 -5.33 -6.61
CA ILE A 257 -2.79 -5.95 -5.57
C ILE A 257 -4.11 -5.19 -5.40
N ALA A 258 -4.05 -3.87 -5.28
CA ALA A 258 -5.23 -3.03 -5.10
C ALA A 258 -6.22 -3.19 -6.28
N LYS A 259 -5.72 -3.19 -7.52
CA LYS A 259 -6.54 -3.43 -8.71
C LYS A 259 -7.15 -4.84 -8.72
N ALA A 260 -6.39 -5.86 -8.36
CA ALA A 260 -6.90 -7.23 -8.28
C ALA A 260 -7.99 -7.37 -7.21
N VAL A 261 -7.82 -6.71 -6.04
CA VAL A 261 -8.84 -6.70 -4.98
C VAL A 261 -10.14 -6.08 -5.49
N SER A 262 -10.09 -4.92 -6.17
CA SER A 262 -11.32 -4.32 -6.70
C SER A 262 -12.05 -5.29 -7.65
N VAL A 263 -11.35 -5.92 -8.58
CA VAL A 263 -11.96 -6.86 -9.54
C VAL A 263 -12.57 -8.08 -8.84
N VAL A 264 -11.87 -8.67 -7.87
CA VAL A 264 -12.35 -9.89 -7.19
C VAL A 264 -13.54 -9.62 -6.28
N PHE A 265 -13.58 -8.47 -5.60
CA PHE A 265 -14.62 -8.15 -4.62
C PHE A 265 -15.82 -7.42 -5.24
N GLU A 266 -15.66 -6.60 -6.28
CA GLU A 266 -16.79 -6.02 -7.04
C GLU A 266 -17.63 -7.12 -7.71
N ASN A 267 -17.00 -8.13 -8.29
CA ASN A 267 -17.72 -9.24 -8.92
C ASN A 267 -18.50 -10.11 -7.92
N ASN A 268 -18.16 -10.08 -6.63
CA ASN A 268 -18.87 -10.84 -5.60
C ASN A 268 -20.04 -10.06 -4.95
N THR A 269 -20.19 -8.76 -5.22
CA THR A 269 -21.34 -7.96 -4.76
C THR A 269 -22.50 -7.99 -5.76
N ALA A 270 -22.28 -8.49 -6.97
CA ALA A 270 -23.28 -8.56 -8.05
C ALA A 270 -24.05 -9.90 -8.09
N THR A 271 -23.86 -10.81 -7.14
CA THR A 271 -24.59 -12.09 -6.99
C THR A 271 -25.38 -12.12 -5.71
#